data_12bc42b945668f2b998798c34082e355
#
_entry.id   12bc42b945668f2b998798c34082e355
#
_cell.length_a   1.000
_cell.length_b   1.000
_cell.length_c   1.000
_cell.angle_alpha   90.00
_cell.angle_beta   90.00
_cell.angle_gamma   90.00
#
_symmetry.space_group_name_H-M   'P 1'
#
loop_
_entity.id
_entity.type
_entity.pdbx_description
1 polymer ?
#
loop_
_entity_poly.entity_id
_entity_poly.type
_entity_poly.pdbx_seq_one_letter_code
_entity_poly.pdbx_strand_id
1 'polypeptide(L)'
;MAVSSFASVPETAYGHIEIRAGHVVAEVPSGPEATEAAVREYFKDTPVLVQIARCESRFRHTLSDGSVLRGARDSADLGVMQINTRYHGARAQKLGLELHALEDNLAYA
;
A
#
# COMPACT_ATOMS: atom_id res chain seq x y z
N MET A 1 -2.91 -23.83 3.95
CA MET A 1 -1.94 -23.08 4.19
C MET A 1 -0.73 -23.23 3.43
N ALA A 2 -0.59 -22.76 2.30
CA ALA A 2 0.47 -22.98 1.39
C ALA A 2 1.63 -22.02 1.61
N VAL A 3 2.27 -22.18 2.70
CA VAL A 3 3.37 -21.30 3.04
C VAL A 3 4.56 -21.53 2.15
N SER A 4 4.77 -22.76 1.71
CA SER A 4 5.94 -23.09 0.92
C SER A 4 6.02 -22.31 -0.39
N SER A 5 4.89 -21.85 -0.90
CA SER A 5 4.93 -21.08 -2.15
C SER A 5 5.64 -19.74 -2.00
N PHE A 6 5.89 -19.32 -0.78
CA PHE A 6 6.59 -18.06 -0.54
C PHE A 6 8.07 -18.26 -0.25
N ALA A 7 8.52 -19.49 -0.16
CA ALA A 7 9.90 -19.77 0.22
C ALA A 7 10.91 -19.25 -0.79
N SER A 8 10.52 -19.13 -2.05
CA SER A 8 11.42 -18.67 -3.10
C SER A 8 11.42 -17.15 -3.27
N VAL A 9 10.57 -16.44 -2.55
CA VAL A 9 10.46 -14.98 -2.69
C VAL A 9 11.56 -14.34 -1.85
N PRO A 10 12.29 -13.36 -2.42
CA PRO A 10 13.33 -12.67 -1.66
C PRO A 10 12.77 -12.00 -0.42
N GLU A 11 13.51 -12.09 0.66
CA GLU A 11 13.08 -11.52 1.93
C GLU A 11 12.83 -10.02 1.84
N THR A 12 13.59 -9.34 1.00
CA THR A 12 13.43 -7.89 0.82
C THR A 12 12.07 -7.50 0.26
N ALA A 13 11.32 -8.45 -0.28
CA ALA A 13 9.99 -8.17 -0.80
C ALA A 13 8.91 -8.13 0.28
N TYR A 14 9.28 -8.43 1.53
CA TYR A 14 8.30 -8.55 2.60
C TYR A 14 8.62 -7.63 3.75
N GLY A 15 7.58 -7.05 4.36
CA GLY A 15 7.73 -6.14 5.49
C GLY A 15 7.72 -6.83 6.83
N HIS A 16 7.09 -7.99 6.93
CA HIS A 16 7.04 -8.73 8.19
C HIS A 16 6.61 -10.17 7.93
N ILE A 17 6.80 -10.98 8.96
CA ILE A 17 6.42 -12.39 8.92
C ILE A 17 5.27 -12.59 9.89
N GLU A 18 4.22 -13.23 9.39
CA GLU A 18 3.06 -13.54 10.21
C GLU A 18 3.20 -14.95 10.77
N ILE A 19 3.02 -15.07 12.09
CA ILE A 19 3.14 -16.35 12.76
C ILE A 19 1.83 -16.65 13.48
N ARG A 20 1.28 -17.84 13.23
CA ARG A 20 0.05 -18.30 13.88
C ARG A 20 0.23 -19.72 14.36
N ALA A 21 -0.18 -19.96 15.59
CA ALA A 21 -0.11 -21.31 16.15
C ALA A 21 1.25 -21.97 15.95
N GLY A 22 2.32 -21.20 16.05
CA GLY A 22 3.66 -21.71 15.91
C GLY A 22 4.12 -21.90 14.48
N HIS A 23 3.32 -21.53 13.50
CA HIS A 23 3.67 -21.68 12.10
C HIS A 23 3.94 -20.31 11.46
N VAL A 24 4.95 -20.30 10.59
CA VAL A 24 5.15 -19.13 9.72
C VAL A 24 4.15 -19.26 8.60
N VAL A 25 3.16 -18.37 8.57
CA VAL A 25 2.11 -18.44 7.58
C VAL A 25 2.55 -17.85 6.24
N ALA A 26 2.99 -16.61 6.27
CA ALA A 26 3.43 -15.94 5.07
C ALA A 26 4.05 -14.61 5.45
N GLU A 27 5.03 -14.19 4.68
CA GLU A 27 5.52 -12.82 4.78
C GLU A 27 4.60 -11.93 3.96
N VAL A 28 4.21 -10.80 4.53
CA VAL A 28 3.35 -9.85 3.84
C VAL A 28 4.22 -8.97 2.96
N PRO A 29 3.97 -8.93 1.65
CA PRO A 29 4.75 -8.08 0.77
C PRO A 29 4.68 -6.63 1.20
N SER A 30 5.81 -5.94 1.14
CA SER A 30 5.93 -4.58 1.61
C SER A 30 7.05 -3.88 0.84
N GLY A 31 7.13 -2.56 1.03
CA GLY A 31 8.15 -1.76 0.39
C GLY A 31 7.73 -1.28 -0.99
N PRO A 32 8.52 -0.36 -1.58
CA PRO A 32 8.12 0.28 -2.84
C PRO A 32 7.94 -0.69 -3.99
N GLU A 33 8.74 -1.75 -4.06
CA GLU A 33 8.62 -2.71 -5.15
C GLU A 33 7.31 -3.48 -5.08
N ALA A 34 6.94 -3.93 -3.88
CA ALA A 34 5.69 -4.65 -3.70
C ALA A 34 4.50 -3.71 -3.90
N THR A 35 4.62 -2.47 -3.45
CA THR A 35 3.57 -1.47 -3.65
C THR A 35 3.41 -1.16 -5.12
N GLU A 36 4.51 -1.03 -5.85
CA GLU A 36 4.42 -0.78 -7.29
C GLU A 36 3.68 -1.90 -7.99
N ALA A 37 3.99 -3.16 -7.65
CA ALA A 37 3.32 -4.30 -8.25
C ALA A 37 1.82 -4.27 -7.97
N ALA A 38 1.44 -3.93 -6.74
CA ALA A 38 0.03 -3.85 -6.37
C ALA A 38 -0.68 -2.72 -7.13
N VAL A 39 -0.03 -1.57 -7.27
CA VAL A 39 -0.58 -0.43 -8.00
C VAL A 39 -0.78 -0.78 -9.47
N ARG A 40 0.21 -1.42 -10.08
CA ARG A 40 0.12 -1.80 -11.49
C ARG A 40 -0.99 -2.81 -11.73
N GLU A 41 -1.16 -3.75 -10.82
CA GLU A 41 -2.23 -4.73 -10.96
C GLU A 41 -3.60 -4.07 -10.77
N TYR A 42 -3.72 -3.23 -9.74
CA TYR A 42 -5.00 -2.57 -9.45
C TYR A 42 -5.45 -1.67 -10.60
N PHE A 43 -4.53 -0.94 -11.19
CA PHE A 43 -4.84 0.03 -12.24
C PHE A 43 -4.43 -0.45 -13.63
N LYS A 44 -4.44 -1.76 -13.84
CA LYS A 44 -3.98 -2.31 -15.13
C LYS A 44 -4.81 -1.78 -16.31
N ASP A 45 -6.07 -1.44 -16.05
CA ASP A 45 -6.95 -0.91 -17.09
C ASP A 45 -6.97 0.63 -17.12
N THR A 46 -6.25 1.28 -16.23
CA THR A 46 -6.15 2.73 -16.17
C THR A 46 -4.71 3.13 -15.87
N PRO A 47 -3.79 2.86 -16.81
CA PRO A 47 -2.36 3.03 -16.53
C PRO A 47 -1.93 4.45 -16.17
N VAL A 48 -2.73 5.46 -16.49
CA VAL A 48 -2.41 6.82 -16.08
C VAL A 48 -2.33 6.92 -14.55
N LEU A 49 -3.15 6.14 -13.83
CA LEU A 49 -3.12 6.18 -12.38
C LEU A 49 -1.85 5.55 -11.82
N VAL A 50 -1.23 4.63 -12.55
CA VAL A 50 0.08 4.11 -12.17
C VAL A 50 1.12 5.24 -12.21
N GLN A 51 1.08 6.06 -13.25
CA GLN A 51 2.02 7.18 -13.37
C GLN A 51 1.77 8.21 -12.29
N ILE A 52 0.51 8.45 -11.94
CA ILE A 52 0.19 9.36 -10.87
C ILE A 52 0.76 8.85 -9.54
N ALA A 53 0.59 7.57 -9.25
CA ALA A 53 1.15 6.99 -8.03
C ALA A 53 2.67 7.15 -7.99
N ARG A 54 3.33 6.94 -9.12
CA ARG A 54 4.78 7.12 -9.19
C ARG A 54 5.16 8.56 -8.83
N CYS A 55 4.45 9.53 -9.41
CA CYS A 55 4.76 10.93 -9.17
C CYS A 55 4.44 11.37 -7.74
N GLU A 56 3.34 10.86 -7.20
CA GLU A 56 2.88 11.29 -5.89
C GLU A 56 3.71 10.71 -4.76
N SER A 57 4.10 9.45 -4.86
CA SER A 57 4.70 8.76 -3.73
C SER A 57 5.93 7.94 -4.08
N ARG A 58 6.27 7.79 -5.35
CA ARG A 58 7.27 6.84 -5.84
C ARG A 58 6.94 5.44 -5.34
N PHE A 59 5.65 5.09 -5.38
CA PHE A 59 5.12 3.80 -4.95
C PHE A 59 5.40 3.50 -3.48
N ARG A 60 5.47 4.52 -2.63
CA ARG A 60 5.61 4.30 -1.19
C ARG A 60 4.27 4.48 -0.52
N HIS A 61 3.93 3.55 0.34
CA HIS A 61 2.69 3.64 1.12
C HIS A 61 3.01 3.48 2.60
N THR A 62 3.47 2.29 3.01
CA THR A 62 3.89 2.05 4.38
C THR A 62 5.40 2.19 4.44
N LEU A 63 5.87 3.01 5.35
CA LEU A 63 7.29 3.26 5.54
C LEU A 63 7.92 2.18 6.41
N SER A 64 9.25 2.18 6.49
CA SER A 64 9.96 1.14 7.22
C SER A 64 9.63 1.09 8.70
N ASP A 65 9.17 2.21 9.27
CA ASP A 65 8.77 2.27 10.68
C ASP A 65 7.32 1.88 10.90
N GLY A 66 6.61 1.45 9.85
CA GLY A 66 5.21 1.04 9.95
C GLY A 66 4.22 2.17 9.75
N SER A 67 4.65 3.41 9.69
CA SER A 67 3.74 4.53 9.46
C SER A 67 3.40 4.63 7.98
N VAL A 68 2.28 5.29 7.68
CA VAL A 68 1.86 5.52 6.31
C VAL A 68 2.43 6.85 5.82
N LEU A 69 2.90 6.87 4.58
CA LEU A 69 3.52 8.03 3.97
C LEU A 69 2.59 9.25 4.04
N ARG A 70 3.14 10.37 4.44
CA ARG A 70 2.42 11.63 4.42
C ARG A 70 3.16 12.62 3.53
N GLY A 71 2.41 13.56 2.96
CA GLY A 71 3.00 14.52 2.07
C GLY A 71 4.02 15.42 2.75
N ALA A 72 5.05 15.79 2.00
CA ALA A 72 6.09 16.67 2.51
C ALA A 72 5.59 18.11 2.63
N ARG A 73 4.73 18.53 1.71
CA ARG A 73 4.18 19.89 1.73
C ARG A 73 2.91 19.97 2.55
N ASP A 74 2.12 18.91 2.52
CA ASP A 74 0.85 18.86 3.24
C ASP A 74 0.75 17.48 3.88
N SER A 75 0.86 17.44 5.21
CA SER A 75 0.84 16.18 5.94
C SER A 75 -0.54 15.50 5.90
N ALA A 76 -1.55 16.18 5.38
CA ALA A 76 -2.86 15.58 5.18
C ALA A 76 -2.91 14.70 3.92
N ASP A 77 -1.93 14.82 3.03
CA ASP A 77 -1.82 13.93 1.88
C ASP A 77 -1.33 12.57 2.36
N LEU A 78 -2.10 11.53 2.10
CA LEU A 78 -1.88 10.24 2.73
C LEU A 78 -1.68 9.12 1.72
N GLY A 79 -0.65 8.32 1.95
CA GLY A 79 -0.45 7.06 1.26
C GLY A 79 0.04 7.16 -0.17
N VAL A 80 -0.03 6.02 -0.86
CA VAL A 80 0.56 5.88 -2.19
C VAL A 80 -0.05 6.84 -3.21
N MET A 81 -1.34 7.16 -3.09
CA MET A 81 -2.00 8.09 -4.00
C MET A 81 -2.04 9.51 -3.44
N GLN A 82 -1.51 9.74 -2.26
CA GLN A 82 -1.48 11.05 -1.61
C GLN A 82 -2.86 11.70 -1.56
N ILE A 83 -3.82 10.95 -1.03
CA ILE A 83 -5.20 11.43 -0.89
C ILE A 83 -5.25 12.41 0.27
N ASN A 84 -5.71 13.63 0.00
CA ASN A 84 -5.77 14.66 1.04
C ASN A 84 -6.93 14.39 1.98
N THR A 85 -6.60 14.06 3.24
CA THR A 85 -7.61 13.65 4.20
C THR A 85 -8.49 14.79 4.68
N ARG A 86 -8.03 16.04 4.58
CA ARG A 86 -8.89 17.17 4.93
C ARG A 86 -10.06 17.30 3.98
N TYR A 87 -9.82 17.06 2.70
CA TYR A 87 -10.86 17.22 1.68
C TYR A 87 -11.63 15.93 1.42
N HIS A 88 -11.00 14.79 1.63
CA HIS A 88 -11.57 13.50 1.21
C HIS A 88 -11.83 12.52 2.36
N GLY A 89 -11.36 12.84 3.58
CA GLY A 89 -11.47 11.90 4.69
C GLY A 89 -12.90 11.52 5.02
N ALA A 90 -13.79 12.51 5.08
CA ALA A 90 -15.19 12.24 5.42
C ALA A 90 -15.87 11.41 4.35
N ARG A 91 -15.56 11.69 3.08
CA ARG A 91 -16.15 10.92 1.98
C ARG A 91 -15.65 9.50 1.97
N ALA A 92 -14.35 9.32 2.18
CA ALA A 92 -13.77 7.98 2.26
C ALA A 92 -14.44 7.18 3.38
N GLN A 93 -14.64 7.81 4.53
CA GLN A 93 -15.29 7.16 5.66
C GLN A 93 -16.72 6.75 5.31
N LYS A 94 -17.46 7.60 4.64
CA LYS A 94 -18.81 7.27 4.20
C LYS A 94 -18.83 6.09 3.26
N LEU A 95 -17.80 5.95 2.42
CA LEU A 95 -17.67 4.85 1.49
C LEU A 95 -17.12 3.59 2.15
N GLY A 96 -16.79 3.64 3.44
CA GLY A 96 -16.24 2.50 4.16
C GLY A 96 -14.79 2.25 3.84
N LEU A 97 -14.05 3.26 3.38
CA LEU A 97 -12.66 3.11 2.99
C LEU A 97 -11.74 3.67 4.04
N GLU A 98 -10.72 2.90 4.39
CA GLU A 98 -9.68 3.31 5.32
C GLU A 98 -8.44 3.71 4.51
N LEU A 99 -8.18 5.00 4.38
CA LEU A 99 -7.14 5.50 3.49
C LEU A 99 -5.73 5.12 3.92
N HIS A 100 -5.54 4.68 5.17
CA HIS A 100 -4.26 4.16 5.63
C HIS A 100 -3.97 2.78 5.04
N ALA A 101 -4.99 2.04 4.63
CA ALA A 101 -4.81 0.74 4.00
C ALA A 101 -4.50 0.94 2.51
N LEU A 102 -3.51 0.21 2.02
CA LEU A 102 -3.09 0.36 0.64
C LEU A 102 -4.25 0.18 -0.35
N GLU A 103 -4.99 -0.92 -0.21
CA GLU A 103 -6.06 -1.23 -1.14
C GLU A 103 -7.15 -0.16 -1.15
N ASP A 104 -7.49 0.34 0.03
CA ASP A 104 -8.52 1.38 0.12
C ASP A 104 -8.03 2.71 -0.41
N ASN A 105 -6.74 2.98 -0.25
CA ASN A 105 -6.13 4.18 -0.82
C ASN A 105 -6.23 4.15 -2.33
N LEU A 106 -5.94 2.99 -2.94
CA LEU A 106 -6.07 2.81 -4.38
C LEU A 106 -7.53 2.91 -4.82
N ALA A 107 -8.43 2.29 -4.06
CA ALA A 107 -9.85 2.27 -4.42
C ALA A 107 -10.46 3.67 -4.42
N TYR A 108 -10.00 4.53 -3.52
CA TYR A 108 -10.53 5.88 -3.44
C TYR A 108 -10.06 6.75 -4.60
N ALA A 109 -8.89 6.48 -5.11
CA ALA A 109 -8.27 7.31 -6.13
C ALA A 109 -9.02 7.27 -7.48
#